data_a37733033b401601035d888863ee2ce4
#
_entry.id   a37733033b401601035d888863ee2ce4
#
_cell.length_a   1.000
_cell.length_b   1.000
_cell.length_c   1.000
_cell.angle_alpha   90.00
_cell.angle_beta   90.00
_cell.angle_gamma   90.00
#
_symmetry.space_group_name_H-M   'P 1'
#
loop_
_entity.id
_entity.type
_entity.pdbx_description
1 polymer ?
#
loop_
_entity_poly.entity_id
_entity_poly.type
_entity_poly.pdbx_seq_one_letter_code
_entity_poly.pdbx_strand_id
1 'polypeptide(L)'
;SSERKVVVSGFAKGVDRQALDSSLTANGQSIIVLPQGITTFASGFKQYFKQIAQGNILVISTFAPKAPWRVEFAMARNSTIYGLASEIYVAQSDDKGGTWSGVVDGLRKQRAICVRWPEKGEKNANIFLVQKGATAVDLMGNTINIALENAKTPEQAEKENINVKVLNYLTKNEKATSKDILGILNVDWTDSKMKKYLGTIRDVEKIMIKNRVYYQLKGKVSNDLFSSFE
;
A
#
# COMPACT_ATOMS: atom_id res chain seq x y z
N SER A 1 -3.13 -19.25 -19.88
CA SER A 1 -3.68 -20.61 -19.84
C SER A 1 -3.02 -21.55 -20.86
N SER A 2 -2.29 -21.02 -21.86
CA SER A 2 -1.44 -21.83 -22.76
C SER A 2 -0.42 -22.69 -21.98
N GLU A 3 -0.03 -22.26 -20.78
CA GLU A 3 0.90 -22.95 -19.88
C GLU A 3 0.20 -23.88 -18.87
N ARG A 4 -1.09 -24.17 -19.01
CA ARG A 4 -1.91 -24.99 -18.09
C ARG A 4 -1.90 -24.50 -16.64
N LYS A 5 -1.69 -23.20 -16.42
CA LYS A 5 -1.76 -22.59 -15.08
C LYS A 5 -3.21 -22.53 -14.59
N VAL A 6 -3.42 -22.87 -13.32
CA VAL A 6 -4.72 -22.74 -12.64
C VAL A 6 -4.77 -21.37 -11.97
N VAL A 7 -5.82 -20.58 -12.25
CA VAL A 7 -6.02 -19.29 -11.61
C VAL A 7 -6.63 -19.49 -10.23
N VAL A 8 -5.96 -18.98 -9.18
CA VAL A 8 -6.48 -18.99 -7.80
C VAL A 8 -6.82 -17.56 -7.41
N SER A 9 -8.08 -17.29 -7.08
CA SER A 9 -8.51 -15.93 -6.76
C SER A 9 -9.57 -15.88 -5.64
N GLY A 10 -9.84 -14.67 -5.16
CA GLY A 10 -10.80 -14.41 -4.10
C GLY A 10 -12.21 -14.04 -4.55
N PHE A 11 -12.45 -14.00 -5.83
CA PHE A 11 -13.75 -13.62 -6.39
C PHE A 11 -14.17 -12.17 -6.05
N ALA A 12 -13.22 -11.29 -5.78
CA ALA A 12 -13.48 -9.86 -5.61
C ALA A 12 -13.90 -9.21 -6.95
N LYS A 13 -14.57 -8.07 -6.89
CA LYS A 13 -14.86 -7.28 -8.09
C LYS A 13 -13.55 -6.77 -8.72
N GLY A 14 -13.49 -6.68 -10.05
CA GLY A 14 -12.33 -6.21 -10.78
C GLY A 14 -11.40 -7.34 -11.20
N VAL A 15 -10.12 -7.25 -10.86
CA VAL A 15 -9.05 -8.15 -11.36
C VAL A 15 -9.34 -9.63 -11.11
N ASP A 16 -9.81 -10.01 -9.92
CA ASP A 16 -10.12 -11.41 -9.58
C ASP A 16 -11.17 -12.00 -10.53
N ARG A 17 -12.26 -11.26 -10.76
CA ARG A 17 -13.33 -11.68 -11.68
C ARG A 17 -12.83 -11.75 -13.11
N GLN A 18 -12.08 -10.76 -13.56
CA GLN A 18 -11.55 -10.70 -14.91
C GLN A 18 -10.54 -11.85 -15.16
N ALA A 19 -9.69 -12.15 -14.19
CA ALA A 19 -8.77 -13.28 -14.27
C ALA A 19 -9.51 -14.63 -14.37
N LEU A 20 -10.57 -14.83 -13.57
CA LEU A 20 -11.42 -16.01 -13.62
C LEU A 20 -12.08 -16.16 -15.01
N ASP A 21 -12.76 -15.11 -15.49
CA ASP A 21 -13.49 -15.15 -16.76
C ASP A 21 -12.53 -15.34 -17.95
N SER A 22 -11.37 -14.71 -17.93
CA SER A 22 -10.32 -14.89 -18.95
C SER A 22 -9.74 -16.31 -18.94
N SER A 23 -9.53 -16.90 -17.76
CA SER A 23 -9.09 -18.29 -17.64
C SER A 23 -10.10 -19.25 -18.27
N LEU A 24 -11.38 -19.07 -17.96
CA LEU A 24 -12.47 -19.92 -18.51
C LEU A 24 -12.61 -19.76 -20.03
N THR A 25 -12.52 -18.52 -20.53
CA THR A 25 -12.54 -18.24 -21.99
C THR A 25 -11.40 -18.95 -22.72
N ALA A 26 -10.27 -19.07 -22.09
CA ALA A 26 -9.10 -19.79 -22.62
C ALA A 26 -9.12 -21.30 -22.30
N ASN A 27 -10.26 -21.86 -21.91
CA ASN A 27 -10.43 -23.27 -21.49
C ASN A 27 -9.50 -23.69 -20.34
N GLY A 28 -9.13 -22.74 -19.47
CA GLY A 28 -8.35 -22.97 -18.27
C GLY A 28 -9.22 -23.37 -17.08
N GLN A 29 -8.56 -23.72 -15.97
CA GLN A 29 -9.21 -24.05 -14.71
C GLN A 29 -8.97 -22.95 -13.67
N SER A 30 -9.87 -22.86 -12.69
CA SER A 30 -9.76 -21.84 -11.64
C SER A 30 -10.19 -22.37 -10.29
N ILE A 31 -9.62 -21.79 -9.24
CA ILE A 31 -10.00 -22.01 -7.84
C ILE A 31 -10.53 -20.69 -7.27
N ILE A 32 -11.75 -20.70 -6.78
CA ILE A 32 -12.35 -19.59 -6.04
C ILE A 32 -12.22 -19.87 -4.55
N VAL A 33 -11.52 -18.99 -3.83
CA VAL A 33 -11.40 -19.07 -2.37
C VAL A 33 -12.35 -18.03 -1.76
N LEU A 34 -13.39 -18.48 -1.06
CA LEU A 34 -14.45 -17.61 -0.57
C LEU A 34 -14.10 -16.93 0.76
N PRO A 35 -14.51 -15.65 0.96
CA PRO A 35 -14.46 -14.95 2.24
C PRO A 35 -15.73 -15.17 3.08
N GLN A 36 -16.40 -16.28 2.91
CA GLN A 36 -17.69 -16.63 3.52
C GLN A 36 -17.89 -18.14 3.47
N GLY A 37 -18.91 -18.64 4.16
CA GLY A 37 -19.30 -20.05 4.08
C GLY A 37 -19.76 -20.45 2.68
N ILE A 38 -19.48 -21.68 2.30
CA ILE A 38 -19.75 -22.15 0.94
C ILE A 38 -21.23 -22.13 0.58
N THR A 39 -22.13 -22.35 1.54
CA THR A 39 -23.59 -22.34 1.30
C THR A 39 -24.15 -20.92 1.13
N THR A 40 -23.39 -19.87 1.44
CA THR A 40 -23.80 -18.47 1.26
C THR A 40 -23.36 -17.89 -0.08
N PHE A 41 -22.66 -18.66 -0.92
CA PHE A 41 -22.18 -18.28 -2.26
C PHE A 41 -23.24 -18.44 -3.35
N ALA A 42 -24.51 -18.14 -3.07
CA ALA A 42 -25.64 -18.47 -3.93
C ALA A 42 -25.60 -17.78 -5.31
N SER A 43 -25.31 -16.48 -5.38
CA SER A 43 -25.27 -15.73 -6.64
C SER A 43 -24.11 -16.15 -7.53
N GLY A 44 -22.92 -16.33 -6.97
CA GLY A 44 -21.75 -16.78 -7.69
C GLY A 44 -21.92 -18.23 -8.15
N PHE A 45 -22.48 -19.11 -7.30
CA PHE A 45 -22.77 -20.47 -7.68
C PHE A 45 -23.75 -20.54 -8.87
N LYS A 46 -24.82 -19.74 -8.86
CA LYS A 46 -25.77 -19.67 -9.96
C LYS A 46 -25.11 -19.21 -11.26
N GLN A 47 -24.25 -18.19 -11.19
CA GLN A 47 -23.56 -17.63 -12.35
C GLN A 47 -22.61 -18.62 -13.00
N TYR A 48 -21.85 -19.40 -12.22
CA TYR A 48 -20.80 -20.30 -12.71
C TYR A 48 -21.18 -21.78 -12.57
N PHE A 49 -22.46 -22.09 -12.38
CA PHE A 49 -22.92 -23.48 -12.15
C PHE A 49 -22.40 -24.47 -13.20
N LYS A 50 -22.49 -24.12 -14.49
CA LYS A 50 -22.04 -24.98 -15.58
C LYS A 50 -20.54 -25.30 -15.46
N GLN A 51 -19.72 -24.30 -15.22
CA GLN A 51 -18.27 -24.43 -15.10
C GLN A 51 -17.87 -25.21 -13.84
N ILE A 52 -18.61 -25.04 -12.75
CA ILE A 52 -18.40 -25.80 -11.52
C ILE A 52 -18.78 -27.28 -11.75
N ALA A 53 -19.94 -27.55 -12.34
CA ALA A 53 -20.39 -28.91 -12.63
C ALA A 53 -19.46 -29.65 -13.63
N GLN A 54 -18.84 -28.92 -14.54
CA GLN A 54 -17.87 -29.46 -15.49
C GLN A 54 -16.45 -29.64 -14.92
N GLY A 55 -16.20 -29.22 -13.66
CA GLY A 55 -14.88 -29.30 -13.04
C GLY A 55 -13.88 -28.24 -13.50
N ASN A 56 -14.33 -27.21 -14.20
CA ASN A 56 -13.47 -26.08 -14.62
C ASN A 56 -13.25 -25.07 -13.49
N ILE A 57 -14.15 -25.03 -12.49
CA ILE A 57 -14.03 -24.21 -11.29
C ILE A 57 -14.15 -25.08 -10.05
N LEU A 58 -13.17 -24.97 -9.15
CA LEU A 58 -13.25 -25.46 -7.79
C LEU A 58 -13.59 -24.29 -6.86
N VAL A 59 -14.62 -24.44 -6.03
CA VAL A 59 -14.99 -23.45 -5.02
C VAL A 59 -14.64 -23.99 -3.64
N ILE A 60 -13.84 -23.27 -2.89
CA ILE A 60 -13.41 -23.65 -1.54
C ILE A 60 -13.66 -22.53 -0.53
N SER A 61 -13.84 -22.90 0.72
CA SER A 61 -13.95 -22.00 1.86
C SER A 61 -13.33 -22.66 3.09
N THR A 62 -12.64 -21.87 3.90
CA THR A 62 -12.08 -22.27 5.21
C THR A 62 -13.00 -21.86 6.38
N PHE A 63 -14.14 -21.28 6.09
CA PHE A 63 -15.11 -20.79 7.09
C PHE A 63 -16.26 -21.77 7.27
N ALA A 64 -16.97 -21.63 8.40
CA ALA A 64 -18.17 -22.43 8.64
C ALA A 64 -19.16 -22.32 7.47
N PRO A 65 -19.85 -23.43 7.05
CA PRO A 65 -20.64 -23.47 5.82
C PRO A 65 -21.67 -22.34 5.64
N LYS A 66 -22.26 -21.85 6.72
CA LYS A 66 -23.26 -20.78 6.73
C LYS A 66 -22.69 -19.41 7.13
N ALA A 67 -21.38 -19.26 7.28
CA ALA A 67 -20.75 -18.01 7.70
C ALA A 67 -21.09 -16.88 6.69
N PRO A 68 -21.55 -15.70 7.15
CA PRO A 68 -21.81 -14.57 6.27
C PRO A 68 -20.49 -14.00 5.75
N TRP A 69 -20.55 -13.23 4.66
CA TRP A 69 -19.41 -12.45 4.19
C TRP A 69 -18.99 -11.40 5.24
N ARG A 70 -17.68 -11.28 5.49
CA ARG A 70 -17.07 -10.28 6.37
C ARG A 70 -15.73 -9.82 5.81
N VAL A 71 -15.38 -8.55 6.09
CA VAL A 71 -14.07 -7.99 5.69
C VAL A 71 -12.91 -8.77 6.31
N GLU A 72 -13.03 -9.15 7.58
CA GLU A 72 -12.02 -9.93 8.31
C GLU A 72 -11.79 -11.29 7.65
N PHE A 73 -12.86 -11.92 7.16
CA PHE A 73 -12.75 -13.18 6.42
C PHE A 73 -12.10 -12.99 5.05
N ALA A 74 -12.35 -11.87 4.38
CA ALA A 74 -11.68 -11.54 3.14
C ALA A 74 -10.15 -11.36 3.34
N MET A 75 -9.75 -10.76 4.44
CA MET A 75 -8.34 -10.61 4.81
C MET A 75 -7.71 -11.96 5.20
N ALA A 76 -8.39 -12.73 6.08
CA ALA A 76 -7.91 -14.02 6.55
C ALA A 76 -7.77 -15.03 5.39
N ARG A 77 -8.72 -15.05 4.46
CA ARG A 77 -8.74 -15.92 3.28
C ARG A 77 -7.52 -15.73 2.36
N ASN A 78 -6.93 -14.53 2.32
CA ASN A 78 -5.78 -14.26 1.47
C ASN A 78 -4.62 -15.21 1.75
N SER A 79 -4.41 -15.62 3.00
CA SER A 79 -3.38 -16.60 3.36
C SER A 79 -3.58 -17.96 2.64
N THR A 80 -4.82 -18.37 2.41
CA THR A 80 -5.16 -19.58 1.67
C THR A 80 -4.86 -19.43 0.17
N ILE A 81 -5.20 -18.27 -0.42
CA ILE A 81 -4.84 -17.97 -1.82
C ILE A 81 -3.33 -18.03 -2.00
N TYR A 82 -2.57 -17.32 -1.14
CA TYR A 82 -1.11 -17.31 -1.19
C TYR A 82 -0.51 -18.71 -0.94
N GLY A 83 -1.16 -19.53 -0.10
CA GLY A 83 -0.73 -20.90 0.17
C GLY A 83 -0.90 -21.84 -1.03
N LEU A 84 -1.97 -21.70 -1.80
CA LEU A 84 -2.29 -22.52 -2.96
C LEU A 84 -1.52 -22.09 -4.23
N ALA A 85 -1.19 -20.82 -4.37
CA ALA A 85 -0.53 -20.29 -5.54
C ALA A 85 0.98 -20.57 -5.51
N SER A 86 1.55 -21.04 -6.61
CA SER A 86 3.01 -21.12 -6.80
C SER A 86 3.61 -19.74 -7.09
N GLU A 87 2.85 -18.88 -7.75
CA GLU A 87 3.21 -17.52 -8.11
C GLU A 87 2.03 -16.59 -7.88
N ILE A 88 2.28 -15.39 -7.38
CA ILE A 88 1.25 -14.40 -7.07
C ILE A 88 1.43 -13.22 -8.02
N TYR A 89 0.39 -12.89 -8.78
CA TYR A 89 0.38 -11.74 -9.67
C TYR A 89 -0.45 -10.60 -9.09
N VAL A 90 0.13 -9.40 -9.02
CA VAL A 90 -0.50 -8.19 -8.53
C VAL A 90 -0.63 -7.19 -9.67
N ALA A 91 -1.86 -6.97 -10.15
CA ALA A 91 -2.12 -6.00 -11.20
C ALA A 91 -2.04 -4.57 -10.68
N GLN A 92 -2.64 -4.31 -9.50
CA GLN A 92 -2.64 -3.00 -8.86
C GLN A 92 -2.78 -3.13 -7.35
N SER A 93 -2.10 -2.25 -6.62
CA SER A 93 -2.23 -2.09 -5.17
C SER A 93 -2.15 -0.62 -4.79
N ASP A 94 -2.92 -0.23 -3.77
CA ASP A 94 -2.68 0.98 -3.01
C ASP A 94 -1.60 0.72 -1.96
N ASP A 95 -1.18 1.77 -1.23
CA ASP A 95 -0.18 1.71 -0.14
C ASP A 95 -0.74 1.12 1.17
N LYS A 96 -2.00 0.70 1.15
CA LYS A 96 -2.75 0.09 2.27
C LYS A 96 -3.83 -0.86 1.74
N GLY A 97 -4.52 -1.55 2.65
CA GLY A 97 -5.60 -2.47 2.31
C GLY A 97 -5.13 -3.92 2.11
N GLY A 98 -6.06 -4.75 1.62
CA GLY A 98 -5.87 -6.21 1.56
C GLY A 98 -4.77 -6.68 0.63
N THR A 99 -4.66 -6.09 -0.55
CA THR A 99 -3.60 -6.42 -1.52
C THR A 99 -2.23 -6.06 -0.97
N TRP A 100 -2.07 -4.82 -0.48
CA TRP A 100 -0.82 -4.35 0.12
C TRP A 100 -0.36 -5.24 1.27
N SER A 101 -1.24 -5.45 2.26
CA SER A 101 -0.91 -6.26 3.45
C SER A 101 -0.59 -7.69 3.09
N GLY A 102 -1.33 -8.28 2.14
CA GLY A 102 -1.10 -9.64 1.65
C GLY A 102 0.24 -9.78 0.95
N VAL A 103 0.61 -8.83 0.07
CA VAL A 103 1.89 -8.85 -0.64
C VAL A 103 3.05 -8.70 0.33
N VAL A 104 2.98 -7.74 1.27
CA VAL A 104 4.04 -7.54 2.27
C VAL A 104 4.24 -8.78 3.15
N ASP A 105 3.15 -9.43 3.59
CA ASP A 105 3.25 -10.69 4.33
C ASP A 105 3.78 -11.84 3.46
N GLY A 106 3.36 -11.91 2.20
CA GLY A 106 3.85 -12.88 1.24
C GLY A 106 5.35 -12.76 0.97
N LEU A 107 5.86 -11.54 0.76
CA LEU A 107 7.29 -11.29 0.59
C LEU A 107 8.08 -11.70 1.84
N ARG A 108 7.58 -11.38 3.03
CA ARG A 108 8.19 -11.84 4.29
C ARG A 108 8.27 -13.36 4.39
N LYS A 109 7.31 -14.07 3.80
CA LYS A 109 7.25 -15.53 3.72
C LYS A 109 7.95 -16.10 2.48
N GLN A 110 8.74 -15.28 1.78
CA GLN A 110 9.50 -15.68 0.58
C GLN A 110 8.64 -16.27 -0.55
N ARG A 111 7.43 -15.77 -0.73
CA ARG A 111 6.57 -16.18 -1.85
C ARG A 111 7.01 -15.50 -3.13
N ALA A 112 6.91 -16.20 -4.26
CA ALA A 112 7.12 -15.62 -5.58
C ALA A 112 5.98 -14.63 -5.90
N ILE A 113 6.30 -13.34 -5.95
CA ILE A 113 5.33 -12.28 -6.18
C ILE A 113 5.78 -11.41 -7.34
N CYS A 114 4.95 -11.38 -8.38
CA CYS A 114 5.10 -10.54 -9.55
C CYS A 114 4.16 -9.34 -9.44
N VAL A 115 4.67 -8.15 -9.65
CA VAL A 115 3.91 -6.90 -9.58
C VAL A 115 4.00 -6.19 -10.92
N ARG A 116 2.85 -5.92 -11.53
CA ARG A 116 2.80 -5.17 -12.77
C ARG A 116 3.43 -3.80 -12.59
N TRP A 117 4.39 -3.47 -13.44
CA TRP A 117 4.98 -2.13 -13.47
C TRP A 117 3.93 -1.11 -13.92
N PRO A 118 3.74 0.00 -13.21
CA PRO A 118 2.73 0.99 -13.58
C PRO A 118 3.14 1.76 -14.82
N GLU A 119 2.16 2.18 -15.61
CA GLU A 119 2.37 3.09 -16.71
C GLU A 119 2.62 4.52 -16.21
N LYS A 120 3.18 5.35 -17.08
CA LYS A 120 3.47 6.75 -16.73
C LYS A 120 2.19 7.50 -16.38
N GLY A 121 2.11 8.01 -15.15
CA GLY A 121 0.97 8.76 -14.64
C GLY A 121 -0.06 7.93 -13.88
N GLU A 122 0.07 6.61 -13.83
CA GLU A 122 -0.77 5.78 -12.96
C GLU A 122 -0.50 6.05 -11.48
N LYS A 123 -1.60 6.23 -10.73
CA LYS A 123 -1.55 6.42 -9.28
C LYS A 123 -1.82 5.09 -8.58
N ASN A 124 -0.76 4.37 -8.24
CA ASN A 124 -0.81 3.15 -7.44
C ASN A 124 0.50 2.97 -6.66
N ALA A 125 0.55 1.96 -5.79
CA ALA A 125 1.72 1.67 -4.96
C ALA A 125 2.59 0.52 -5.49
N ASN A 126 2.41 0.09 -6.73
CA ASN A 126 3.13 -1.05 -7.30
C ASN A 126 4.65 -0.90 -7.26
N ILE A 127 5.17 0.30 -7.57
CA ILE A 127 6.62 0.59 -7.51
C ILE A 127 7.18 0.25 -6.11
N PHE A 128 6.44 0.58 -5.05
CA PHE A 128 6.89 0.35 -3.68
C PHE A 128 6.87 -1.12 -3.28
N LEU A 129 5.97 -1.92 -3.87
CA LEU A 129 6.00 -3.37 -3.69
C LEU A 129 7.22 -3.99 -4.38
N VAL A 130 7.61 -3.48 -5.55
CA VAL A 130 8.84 -3.89 -6.23
C VAL A 130 10.07 -3.50 -5.40
N GLN A 131 10.11 -2.29 -4.82
CA GLN A 131 11.16 -1.88 -3.89
C GLN A 131 11.26 -2.76 -2.63
N LYS A 132 10.14 -3.37 -2.20
CA LYS A 132 10.11 -4.31 -1.08
C LYS A 132 10.56 -5.73 -1.47
N GLY A 133 10.90 -5.96 -2.73
CA GLY A 133 11.45 -7.23 -3.22
C GLY A 133 10.50 -8.04 -4.11
N ALA A 134 9.38 -7.50 -4.55
CA ALA A 134 8.56 -8.14 -5.57
C ALA A 134 9.24 -8.03 -6.96
N THR A 135 9.01 -9.00 -7.83
CA THR A 135 9.49 -9.00 -9.20
C THR A 135 8.65 -8.06 -10.06
N ALA A 136 9.26 -7.11 -10.73
CA ALA A 136 8.56 -6.24 -11.67
C ALA A 136 8.26 -7.01 -12.97
N VAL A 137 7.02 -6.88 -13.46
CA VAL A 137 6.59 -7.48 -14.74
C VAL A 137 5.86 -6.46 -15.61
N ASP A 138 5.91 -6.66 -16.93
CA ASP A 138 5.14 -5.89 -17.90
C ASP A 138 3.67 -6.32 -17.97
N LEU A 139 2.89 -5.74 -18.87
CA LEU A 139 1.48 -6.10 -19.08
C LEU A 139 1.28 -7.53 -19.58
N MET A 140 2.31 -8.14 -20.16
CA MET A 140 2.28 -9.52 -20.65
C MET A 140 2.76 -10.52 -19.60
N GLY A 141 3.22 -10.04 -18.44
CA GLY A 141 3.76 -10.87 -17.37
C GLY A 141 5.25 -11.20 -17.49
N ASN A 142 5.96 -10.61 -18.46
CA ASN A 142 7.39 -10.82 -18.61
C ASN A 142 8.15 -10.02 -17.56
N THR A 143 9.16 -10.63 -16.94
CA THR A 143 10.03 -9.94 -15.99
C THR A 143 10.78 -8.81 -16.66
N ILE A 144 10.77 -7.63 -16.02
CA ILE A 144 11.51 -6.46 -16.48
C ILE A 144 12.58 -6.09 -15.45
N ASN A 145 13.79 -5.79 -15.92
CA ASN A 145 14.87 -5.29 -15.09
C ASN A 145 14.75 -3.78 -14.97
N ILE A 146 14.52 -3.30 -13.77
CA ILE A 146 14.36 -1.87 -13.48
C ILE A 146 15.46 -1.44 -12.51
N ALA A 147 16.20 -0.40 -12.88
CA ALA A 147 17.09 0.29 -11.97
C ALA A 147 16.24 1.10 -10.97
N LEU A 148 16.09 0.58 -9.75
CA LEU A 148 15.28 1.20 -8.68
C LEU A 148 16.01 2.37 -7.98
N GLU A 149 17.15 2.83 -8.48
CA GLU A 149 18.06 3.75 -7.79
C GLU A 149 17.45 5.08 -7.36
N ASN A 150 16.27 5.47 -7.86
CA ASN A 150 15.66 6.77 -7.57
C ASN A 150 14.18 6.75 -7.17
N ALA A 151 13.57 5.60 -6.95
CA ALA A 151 12.17 5.56 -6.56
C ALA A 151 12.05 5.66 -5.02
N LYS A 152 11.66 6.85 -4.53
CA LYS A 152 11.41 7.10 -3.10
C LYS A 152 10.13 6.39 -2.65
N THR A 153 10.13 5.81 -1.45
CA THR A 153 8.89 5.26 -0.88
C THR A 153 7.85 6.38 -0.64
N PRO A 154 6.54 6.08 -0.56
CA PRO A 154 5.53 7.08 -0.22
C PRO A 154 5.86 7.81 1.06
N GLU A 155 6.34 7.09 2.08
CA GLU A 155 6.77 7.68 3.35
C GLU A 155 7.97 8.62 3.19
N GLN A 156 8.91 8.27 2.31
CA GLN A 156 10.07 9.12 2.02
C GLN A 156 9.66 10.36 1.22
N ALA A 157 8.80 10.18 0.21
CA ALA A 157 8.25 11.29 -0.58
C ALA A 157 7.38 12.22 0.26
N GLU A 158 6.56 11.67 1.17
CA GLU A 158 5.75 12.45 2.11
C GLU A 158 6.63 13.20 3.11
N LYS A 159 7.61 12.54 3.72
CA LYS A 159 8.57 13.18 4.63
C LYS A 159 9.34 14.31 3.94
N GLU A 160 9.79 14.09 2.72
CA GLU A 160 10.50 15.12 1.96
C GLU A 160 9.60 16.33 1.64
N ASN A 161 8.34 16.09 1.24
CA ASN A 161 7.35 17.16 1.01
C ASN A 161 7.07 17.93 2.30
N ILE A 162 6.93 17.24 3.44
CA ILE A 162 6.78 17.87 4.75
C ILE A 162 8.03 18.69 5.10
N ASN A 163 9.24 18.15 4.91
CA ASN A 163 10.49 18.86 5.14
C ASN A 163 10.56 20.16 4.32
N VAL A 164 10.28 20.08 3.02
CA VAL A 164 10.28 21.24 2.12
C VAL A 164 9.29 22.31 2.61
N LYS A 165 8.08 21.91 3.00
CA LYS A 165 7.07 22.84 3.53
C LYS A 165 7.50 23.48 4.86
N VAL A 166 8.07 22.70 5.78
CA VAL A 166 8.60 23.18 7.07
C VAL A 166 9.73 24.18 6.84
N LEU A 167 10.71 23.83 6.03
CA LEU A 167 11.85 24.70 5.73
C LEU A 167 11.41 26.02 5.05
N ASN A 168 10.52 25.93 4.06
CA ASN A 168 9.95 27.11 3.39
C ASN A 168 9.19 28.02 4.36
N TYR A 169 8.46 27.44 5.31
CA TYR A 169 7.75 28.20 6.32
C TYR A 169 8.72 28.91 7.27
N LEU A 170 9.73 28.21 7.78
CA LEU A 170 10.76 28.77 8.67
C LEU A 170 11.71 29.73 7.96
N THR A 171 11.82 29.66 6.64
CA THR A 171 12.54 30.66 5.85
C THR A 171 11.80 32.01 5.86
N LYS A 172 10.47 31.96 5.72
CA LYS A 172 9.62 33.17 5.71
C LYS A 172 9.35 33.73 7.11
N ASN A 173 9.36 32.86 8.12
CA ASN A 173 9.10 33.23 9.52
C ASN A 173 10.36 32.93 10.34
N GLU A 174 10.83 33.90 11.09
CA GLU A 174 12.08 33.76 11.86
C GLU A 174 12.04 32.56 12.81
N LYS A 175 10.89 32.35 13.45
CA LYS A 175 10.64 31.24 14.39
C LYS A 175 9.16 30.88 14.39
N ALA A 176 8.85 29.63 14.73
CA ALA A 176 7.47 29.10 14.80
C ALA A 176 7.32 28.04 15.89
N THR A 177 6.11 27.91 16.43
CA THR A 177 5.78 26.82 17.32
C THR A 177 5.43 25.55 16.49
N SER A 178 5.46 24.38 17.13
CA SER A 178 5.00 23.13 16.48
C SER A 178 3.54 23.20 16.03
N LYS A 179 2.69 23.98 16.69
CA LYS A 179 1.29 24.18 16.32
C LYS A 179 1.14 25.05 15.08
N ASP A 180 1.93 26.11 14.96
CA ASP A 180 1.93 26.98 13.78
C ASP A 180 2.34 26.17 12.53
N ILE A 181 3.38 25.34 12.66
CA ILE A 181 3.85 24.46 11.59
C ILE A 181 2.79 23.40 11.24
N LEU A 182 2.12 22.80 12.23
CA LEU A 182 1.01 21.86 11.98
C LEU A 182 -0.11 22.50 11.16
N GLY A 183 -0.47 23.74 11.47
CA GLY A 183 -1.56 24.45 10.81
C GLY A 183 -1.38 24.62 9.30
N ILE A 184 -0.14 24.64 8.80
CA ILE A 184 0.16 24.79 7.36
C ILE A 184 0.31 23.47 6.62
N LEU A 185 0.50 22.34 7.34
CA LEU A 185 0.89 21.07 6.72
C LEU A 185 -0.28 20.22 6.26
N ASN A 186 -1.50 20.51 6.69
CA ASN A 186 -2.69 19.70 6.39
C ASN A 186 -2.47 18.19 6.60
N VAL A 187 -1.83 17.82 7.73
CA VAL A 187 -1.55 16.44 8.12
C VAL A 187 -2.29 16.12 9.42
N ASP A 188 -2.80 14.89 9.54
CA ASP A 188 -3.45 14.39 10.76
C ASP A 188 -2.40 13.95 11.79
N TRP A 189 -1.60 14.89 12.28
CA TRP A 189 -0.57 14.66 13.29
C TRP A 189 -0.88 15.37 14.61
N THR A 190 -0.54 14.71 15.71
CA THR A 190 -0.57 15.34 17.03
C THR A 190 0.62 16.30 17.20
N ASP A 191 0.48 17.30 18.07
CA ASP A 191 1.55 18.23 18.43
C ASP A 191 2.82 17.48 18.95
N SER A 192 2.62 16.39 19.69
CA SER A 192 3.74 15.56 20.17
C SER A 192 4.48 14.86 19.02
N LYS A 193 3.77 14.36 18.01
CA LYS A 193 4.36 13.74 16.82
C LYS A 193 5.13 14.79 16.02
N MET A 194 4.59 16.00 15.85
CA MET A 194 5.25 17.09 15.17
C MET A 194 6.54 17.53 15.89
N LYS A 195 6.52 17.70 17.21
CA LYS A 195 7.72 18.03 18.00
C LYS A 195 8.83 16.99 17.82
N LYS A 196 8.48 15.70 17.85
CA LYS A 196 9.44 14.61 17.61
C LYS A 196 10.01 14.68 16.20
N TYR A 197 9.16 14.94 15.21
CA TYR A 197 9.55 15.03 13.81
C TYR A 197 10.47 16.22 13.53
N LEU A 198 10.15 17.41 14.03
CA LEU A 198 10.97 18.61 13.89
C LEU A 198 12.39 18.41 14.45
N GLY A 199 12.53 17.62 15.51
CA GLY A 199 13.83 17.24 16.06
C GLY A 199 14.66 16.32 15.14
N THR A 200 14.07 15.74 14.10
CA THR A 200 14.79 14.89 13.12
C THR A 200 15.26 15.67 11.89
N ILE A 201 14.79 16.90 11.70
CA ILE A 201 15.17 17.71 10.52
C ILE A 201 16.52 18.36 10.82
N ARG A 202 17.52 18.05 9.99
CA ARG A 202 18.92 18.47 10.19
C ARG A 202 19.09 19.98 10.30
N ASP A 203 18.35 20.76 9.50
CA ASP A 203 18.50 22.21 9.37
C ASP A 203 17.58 23.00 10.30
N VAL A 204 16.84 22.31 11.18
CA VAL A 204 15.94 22.92 12.16
C VAL A 204 16.54 22.76 13.55
N GLU A 205 16.47 23.80 14.35
CA GLU A 205 16.84 23.78 15.75
C GLU A 205 15.70 24.22 16.66
N LYS A 206 15.71 23.72 17.88
CA LYS A 206 14.75 24.03 18.93
C LYS A 206 15.34 25.13 19.80
N ILE A 207 14.59 26.20 20.01
CA ILE A 207 14.94 27.31 20.91
C ILE A 207 13.86 27.49 21.98
N MET A 208 14.22 28.06 23.12
CA MET A 208 13.28 28.38 24.21
C MET A 208 13.28 29.88 24.48
N ILE A 209 12.11 30.50 24.37
CA ILE A 209 11.94 31.94 24.62
C ILE A 209 10.77 32.11 25.61
N LYS A 210 11.00 32.77 26.72
CA LYS A 210 9.99 33.03 27.77
C LYS A 210 9.13 31.79 28.11
N ASN A 211 9.80 30.66 28.40
CA ASN A 211 9.19 29.35 28.70
C ASN A 211 8.34 28.71 27.56
N ARG A 212 8.45 29.19 26.34
CA ARG A 212 7.82 28.58 25.15
C ARG A 212 8.85 28.02 24.20
N VAL A 213 8.53 26.86 23.60
CA VAL A 213 9.38 26.17 22.62
C VAL A 213 9.04 26.69 21.23
N TYR A 214 10.08 27.15 20.52
CA TYR A 214 10.03 27.52 19.11
C TYR A 214 11.04 26.70 18.31
N TYR A 215 10.85 26.67 17.01
CA TYR A 215 11.72 26.05 16.02
C TYR A 215 12.13 27.11 15.01
N GLN A 216 13.40 27.12 14.63
CA GLN A 216 13.98 28.01 13.63
C GLN A 216 14.98 27.29 12.75
N LEU A 217 15.42 27.91 11.66
CA LEU A 217 16.52 27.38 10.85
C LEU A 217 17.84 27.61 11.58
N LYS A 218 18.71 26.62 11.56
CA LYS A 218 20.09 26.76 12.10
C LYS A 218 20.84 27.86 11.41
N GLY A 219 21.55 28.67 12.18
CA GLY A 219 22.37 29.79 11.67
C GLY A 219 21.60 31.09 11.42
N LYS A 220 20.28 31.14 11.67
CA LYS A 220 19.56 32.42 11.82
C LYS A 220 19.80 32.96 13.22
N VAL A 221 20.63 34.00 13.33
CA VAL A 221 20.76 34.77 14.57
C VAL A 221 19.48 35.57 14.76
N SER A 222 18.72 35.33 15.84
CA SER A 222 17.58 36.18 16.19
C SER A 222 18.08 37.57 16.58
N ASN A 223 17.58 38.62 15.95
CA ASN A 223 17.90 40.01 16.30
C ASN A 223 17.40 40.41 17.71
N ASP A 224 16.77 39.53 18.46
CA ASP A 224 16.23 39.80 19.78
C ASP A 224 17.28 39.81 20.92
N LEU A 225 18.57 39.58 20.62
CA LEU A 225 19.62 39.60 21.64
C LEU A 225 20.16 41.04 21.97
N PHE A 226 19.73 42.05 21.23
CA PHE A 226 20.21 43.43 21.42
C PHE A 226 19.17 44.43 21.94
N SER A 227 17.94 44.00 22.30
CA SER A 227 16.89 44.90 22.80
C SER A 227 16.78 44.98 24.34
N SER A 228 17.79 44.53 25.08
CA SER A 228 17.80 44.59 26.56
C SER A 228 18.91 45.49 27.14
N PHE A 229 19.42 46.43 26.34
CA PHE A 229 20.31 47.49 26.81
C PHE A 229 19.82 48.84 26.29
N GLU A 230 18.69 49.33 26.81
CA GLU A 230 18.34 50.76 26.99
C GLU A 230 17.49 50.87 28.25
#